data_1a81ea008ce00977c7e0524afbd029d0
#
_entry.id   1a81ea008ce00977c7e0524afbd029d0
#
_cell.length_a   1.000
_cell.length_b   1.000
_cell.length_c   1.000
_cell.angle_alpha   90.00
_cell.angle_beta   90.00
_cell.angle_gamma   90.00
#
_symmetry.space_group_name_H-M   'P 1'
#
loop_
_entity.id
_entity.type
_entity.pdbx_description
1 polymer ?
#
loop_
_entity_poly.entity_id
_entity_poly.type
_entity_poly.pdbx_seq_one_letter_code
_entity_poly.pdbx_strand_id
1 'polypeptide(L)'
;NNDERIRSTSVSKIKSYENWEGELMEMLNHPELSDVYWGYAFLDGNKIDHPADFIQPLKKSLPLMADGLQKSLSDPNSLYIGYIQIETVCRVLETQFKDSSDIFLPDMLRLQEILIKTPPERTSKQDKQYFDESLNSYRLAVKNWLDSHH
;
A
#
# COMPACT_ATOMS: atom_id res chain seq x y z
N ASN A 1 -17.31 -9.08 8.25
CA ASN A 1 -17.03 -7.69 7.85
C ASN A 1 -17.19 -7.55 6.34
N ASN A 2 -17.88 -6.50 5.91
CA ASN A 2 -18.16 -6.27 4.49
C ASN A 2 -16.88 -6.12 3.66
N ASP A 3 -15.86 -5.48 4.20
CA ASP A 3 -14.60 -5.27 3.50
C ASP A 3 -13.84 -6.57 3.25
N GLU A 4 -13.80 -7.46 4.23
CA GLU A 4 -13.21 -8.79 4.07
C GLU A 4 -13.98 -9.63 3.06
N ARG A 5 -15.29 -9.52 3.06
CA ARG A 5 -16.14 -10.24 2.11
C ARG A 5 -15.90 -9.76 0.68
N ILE A 6 -15.83 -8.45 0.47
CA ILE A 6 -15.53 -7.86 -0.84
C ILE A 6 -14.14 -8.28 -1.31
N ARG A 7 -13.14 -8.19 -0.42
CA ARG A 7 -11.77 -8.61 -0.69
C ARG A 7 -11.71 -10.09 -1.10
N SER A 8 -12.33 -10.96 -0.32
CA SER A 8 -12.36 -12.41 -0.57
C SER A 8 -13.00 -12.72 -1.92
N THR A 9 -14.12 -12.06 -2.26
CA THR A 9 -14.80 -12.22 -3.53
C THR A 9 -13.92 -11.77 -4.70
N SER A 10 -13.26 -10.62 -4.57
CA SER A 10 -12.36 -10.07 -5.59
C SER A 10 -11.16 -10.99 -5.83
N VAL A 11 -10.53 -11.49 -4.77
CA VAL A 11 -9.43 -12.44 -4.86
C VAL A 11 -9.85 -13.71 -5.57
N SER A 12 -11.00 -14.29 -5.20
CA SER A 12 -11.53 -15.50 -5.82
C SER A 12 -11.82 -15.29 -7.31
N LYS A 13 -12.37 -14.13 -7.66
CA LYS A 13 -12.67 -13.79 -9.04
C LYS A 13 -11.40 -13.66 -9.88
N ILE A 14 -10.37 -12.97 -9.36
CA ILE A 14 -9.09 -12.83 -10.05
C ILE A 14 -8.46 -14.19 -10.29
N LYS A 15 -8.41 -15.04 -9.27
CA LYS A 15 -7.82 -16.39 -9.37
C LYS A 15 -8.54 -17.31 -10.37
N SER A 16 -9.83 -17.06 -10.64
CA SER A 16 -10.59 -17.88 -11.57
C SER A 16 -10.23 -17.62 -13.03
N TYR A 17 -9.55 -16.54 -13.34
CA TYR A 17 -9.13 -16.22 -14.70
C TYR A 17 -7.85 -16.97 -15.07
N GLU A 18 -7.78 -17.46 -16.30
CA GLU A 18 -6.60 -18.13 -16.84
C GLU A 18 -5.35 -17.21 -16.80
N ASN A 19 -5.54 -15.91 -17.01
CA ASN A 19 -4.48 -14.90 -17.03
C ASN A 19 -4.60 -13.97 -15.82
N TRP A 20 -4.68 -14.54 -14.61
CA TRP A 20 -4.88 -13.75 -13.39
C TRP A 20 -3.71 -12.79 -13.10
N GLU A 21 -2.48 -13.18 -13.44
CA GLU A 21 -1.32 -12.29 -13.23
C GLU A 21 -1.40 -11.05 -14.12
N GLY A 22 -1.86 -11.19 -15.38
CA GLY A 22 -2.07 -10.06 -16.27
C GLY A 22 -3.15 -9.11 -15.76
N GLU A 23 -4.25 -9.64 -15.25
CA GLU A 23 -5.31 -8.84 -14.65
C GLU A 23 -4.82 -8.09 -13.40
N LEU A 24 -4.02 -8.76 -12.58
CA LEU A 24 -3.43 -8.15 -11.40
C LEU A 24 -2.47 -7.02 -11.77
N MET A 25 -1.63 -7.22 -12.79
CA MET A 25 -0.75 -6.17 -13.30
C MET A 25 -1.52 -4.94 -13.77
N GLU A 26 -2.66 -5.15 -14.43
CA GLU A 26 -3.53 -4.05 -14.84
C GLU A 26 -4.08 -3.27 -13.65
N MET A 27 -4.51 -3.97 -12.61
CA MET A 27 -4.96 -3.32 -11.36
C MET A 27 -3.88 -2.43 -10.76
N LEU A 28 -2.65 -2.90 -10.72
CA LEU A 28 -1.52 -2.16 -10.15
C LEU A 28 -1.08 -0.98 -11.01
N ASN A 29 -1.39 -1.01 -12.30
CA ASN A 29 -1.15 0.10 -13.22
C ASN A 29 -2.34 1.06 -13.31
N HIS A 30 -3.46 0.73 -12.65
CA HIS A 30 -4.67 1.53 -12.71
C HIS A 30 -4.48 2.85 -11.96
N PRO A 31 -4.99 3.97 -12.50
CA PRO A 31 -4.82 5.27 -11.85
C PRO A 31 -5.66 5.45 -10.58
N GLU A 32 -6.62 4.57 -10.32
CA GLU A 32 -7.45 4.65 -9.11
C GLU A 32 -6.77 3.95 -7.94
N LEU A 33 -6.66 4.66 -6.84
CA LEU A 33 -5.96 4.19 -5.64
C LEU A 33 -6.61 2.93 -5.04
N SER A 34 -7.92 2.80 -5.15
CA SER A 34 -8.63 1.61 -4.64
C SER A 34 -8.20 0.33 -5.34
N ASP A 35 -8.01 0.38 -6.67
CA ASP A 35 -7.56 -0.79 -7.44
C ASP A 35 -6.12 -1.16 -7.08
N VAL A 36 -5.27 -0.18 -6.88
CA VAL A 36 -3.89 -0.39 -6.42
C VAL A 36 -3.91 -1.09 -5.07
N TYR A 37 -4.72 -0.60 -4.15
CA TYR A 37 -4.88 -1.21 -2.83
C TYR A 37 -5.29 -2.69 -2.91
N TRP A 38 -6.30 -3.00 -3.72
CA TRP A 38 -6.76 -4.39 -3.89
C TRP A 38 -5.68 -5.27 -4.53
N GLY A 39 -4.89 -4.71 -5.45
CA GLY A 39 -3.75 -5.41 -6.04
C GLY A 39 -2.72 -5.82 -4.99
N TYR A 40 -2.33 -4.92 -4.10
CA TYR A 40 -1.42 -5.25 -2.99
C TYR A 40 -2.03 -6.26 -2.02
N ALA A 41 -3.31 -6.09 -1.70
CA ALA A 41 -4.01 -7.02 -0.83
C ALA A 41 -4.03 -8.46 -1.40
N PHE A 42 -4.17 -8.58 -2.71
CA PHE A 42 -4.06 -9.87 -3.39
C PHE A 42 -2.64 -10.45 -3.28
N LEU A 43 -1.63 -9.65 -3.58
CA LEU A 43 -0.22 -10.08 -3.50
C LEU A 43 0.18 -10.50 -2.09
N ASP A 44 -0.40 -9.90 -1.06
CA ASP A 44 -0.10 -10.22 0.33
C ASP A 44 -0.45 -11.67 0.71
N GLY A 45 -1.38 -12.27 -0.01
CA GLY A 45 -1.80 -13.64 0.29
C GLY A 45 -1.46 -14.68 -0.79
N ASN A 46 -0.87 -14.25 -1.91
CA ASN A 46 -0.71 -15.11 -3.07
C ASN A 46 0.66 -14.94 -3.71
N LYS A 47 1.43 -16.02 -3.69
CA LYS A 47 2.75 -16.04 -4.33
C LYS A 47 2.61 -15.93 -5.85
N ILE A 48 3.40 -15.05 -6.45
CA ILE A 48 3.50 -14.93 -7.92
C ILE A 48 4.72 -15.71 -8.41
N ASP A 49 4.59 -16.30 -9.61
CA ASP A 49 5.63 -17.14 -10.19
C ASP A 49 6.77 -16.32 -10.79
N HIS A 50 6.47 -15.12 -11.30
CA HIS A 50 7.43 -14.27 -11.99
C HIS A 50 7.43 -12.86 -11.40
N PRO A 51 8.02 -12.67 -10.18
CA PRO A 51 8.03 -11.35 -9.52
C PRO A 51 8.63 -10.24 -10.37
N ALA A 52 9.62 -10.54 -11.21
CA ALA A 52 10.27 -9.54 -12.05
C ALA A 52 9.29 -8.80 -12.97
N ASP A 53 8.23 -9.47 -13.42
CA ASP A 53 7.23 -8.88 -14.30
C ASP A 53 6.36 -7.83 -13.58
N PHE A 54 6.32 -7.88 -12.24
CA PHE A 54 5.53 -6.95 -11.43
C PHE A 54 6.31 -5.71 -10.98
N ILE A 55 7.62 -5.66 -11.20
CA ILE A 55 8.44 -4.54 -10.73
C ILE A 55 7.96 -3.21 -11.32
N GLN A 56 7.74 -3.13 -12.62
CA GLN A 56 7.29 -1.89 -13.25
C GLN A 56 5.87 -1.47 -12.80
N PRO A 57 4.87 -2.37 -12.75
CA PRO A 57 3.57 -2.03 -12.17
C PRO A 57 3.66 -1.51 -10.74
N LEU A 58 4.47 -2.14 -9.89
CA LEU A 58 4.66 -1.69 -8.50
C LEU A 58 5.34 -0.33 -8.45
N LYS A 59 6.34 -0.08 -9.29
CA LYS A 59 7.01 1.22 -9.39
C LYS A 59 6.05 2.34 -9.80
N LYS A 60 5.04 2.03 -10.61
CA LYS A 60 4.00 2.99 -10.97
C LYS A 60 3.00 3.22 -9.84
N SER A 61 2.68 2.18 -9.10
CA SER A 61 1.68 2.23 -8.03
C SER A 61 2.16 3.00 -6.79
N LEU A 62 3.44 2.88 -6.44
CA LEU A 62 3.97 3.49 -5.22
C LEU A 62 3.87 5.02 -5.20
N PRO A 63 4.20 5.76 -6.28
CA PRO A 63 3.98 7.20 -6.31
C PRO A 63 2.51 7.61 -6.14
N LEU A 64 1.58 6.84 -6.71
CA LEU A 64 0.15 7.09 -6.55
C LEU A 64 -0.26 6.96 -5.08
N MET A 65 0.24 5.94 -4.40
CA MET A 65 -0.01 5.74 -2.97
C MET A 65 0.60 6.85 -2.14
N ALA A 66 1.82 7.26 -2.46
CA ALA A 66 2.49 8.36 -1.76
C ALA A 66 1.73 9.68 -1.92
N ASP A 67 1.27 9.99 -3.13
CA ASP A 67 0.47 11.18 -3.41
C ASP A 67 -0.85 11.15 -2.64
N GLY A 68 -1.54 10.01 -2.64
CA GLY A 68 -2.79 9.83 -1.91
C GLY A 68 -2.61 9.97 -0.41
N LEU A 69 -1.55 9.40 0.13
CA LEU A 69 -1.21 9.51 1.55
C LEU A 69 -0.91 10.96 1.94
N GLN A 70 -0.10 11.65 1.16
CA GLN A 70 0.24 13.05 1.40
C GLN A 70 -1.01 13.92 1.41
N LYS A 71 -1.92 13.71 0.45
CA LYS A 71 -3.18 14.45 0.37
C LYS A 71 -4.04 14.20 1.61
N SER A 72 -4.18 12.94 2.03
CA SER A 72 -4.97 12.59 3.21
C SER A 72 -4.37 13.17 4.49
N LEU A 73 -3.06 13.14 4.64
CA LEU A 73 -2.39 13.67 5.83
C LEU A 73 -2.46 15.19 5.91
N SER A 74 -2.50 15.88 4.77
CA SER A 74 -2.55 17.34 4.69
C SER A 74 -3.95 17.91 4.92
N ASP A 75 -4.99 17.10 4.79
CA ASP A 75 -6.39 17.53 4.94
C ASP A 75 -6.87 17.28 6.38
N PRO A 76 -7.13 18.35 7.18
CA PRO A 76 -7.60 18.17 8.57
C PRO A 76 -8.99 17.54 8.67
N ASN A 77 -9.74 17.50 7.59
CA ASN A 77 -11.05 16.85 7.53
C ASN A 77 -10.96 15.37 7.14
N SER A 78 -9.80 14.92 6.68
CA SER A 78 -9.61 13.52 6.34
C SER A 78 -9.53 12.68 7.60
N LEU A 79 -10.49 11.77 7.78
CA LEU A 79 -10.59 10.93 8.96
C LEU A 79 -9.97 9.56 8.74
N TYR A 80 -9.65 9.23 7.50
CA TYR A 80 -9.32 7.86 7.14
C TYR A 80 -8.09 7.80 6.23
N ILE A 81 -7.05 7.17 6.74
CA ILE A 81 -5.83 6.87 5.98
C ILE A 81 -5.66 5.36 5.76
N GLY A 82 -6.63 4.56 6.19
CA GLY A 82 -6.57 3.10 6.16
C GLY A 82 -6.66 2.47 4.78
N TYR A 83 -7.18 3.17 3.77
CA TYR A 83 -7.24 2.67 2.41
C TYR A 83 -5.87 2.37 1.81
N ILE A 84 -4.86 3.06 2.28
CA ILE A 84 -3.53 2.97 1.69
C ILE A 84 -2.76 1.77 2.23
N GLN A 85 -3.13 1.25 3.40
CA GLN A 85 -2.55 0.06 4.06
C GLN A 85 -1.06 -0.16 3.80
N ILE A 86 -0.27 0.76 4.29
CA ILE A 86 1.19 0.76 4.09
C ILE A 86 1.85 -0.52 4.63
N GLU A 87 1.31 -1.10 5.70
CA GLU A 87 1.82 -2.37 6.25
C GLU A 87 1.73 -3.50 5.22
N THR A 88 0.64 -3.55 4.45
CA THR A 88 0.46 -4.53 3.39
C THR A 88 1.51 -4.35 2.29
N VAL A 89 1.76 -3.11 1.89
CA VAL A 89 2.81 -2.79 0.90
C VAL A 89 4.17 -3.28 1.39
N CYS A 90 4.52 -2.96 2.64
CA CYS A 90 5.80 -3.37 3.22
C CYS A 90 5.94 -4.89 3.25
N ARG A 91 4.89 -5.62 3.62
CA ARG A 91 4.91 -7.09 3.63
C ARG A 91 5.10 -7.67 2.22
N VAL A 92 4.39 -7.14 1.25
CA VAL A 92 4.51 -7.61 -0.15
C VAL A 92 5.94 -7.41 -0.65
N LEU A 93 6.51 -6.23 -0.43
CA LEU A 93 7.88 -5.95 -0.85
C LEU A 93 8.88 -6.85 -0.12
N GLU A 94 8.67 -7.12 1.17
CA GLU A 94 9.55 -7.99 1.95
C GLU A 94 9.45 -9.46 1.54
N THR A 95 8.24 -9.96 1.30
CA THR A 95 8.01 -11.39 1.06
C THR A 95 8.26 -11.81 -0.39
N GLN A 96 7.97 -10.95 -1.36
CA GLN A 96 8.03 -11.33 -2.76
C GLN A 96 9.06 -10.56 -3.59
N PHE A 97 9.58 -9.44 -3.08
CA PHE A 97 10.49 -8.56 -3.82
C PHE A 97 11.76 -8.23 -3.03
N LYS A 98 12.11 -9.07 -2.08
CA LYS A 98 13.28 -8.86 -1.20
C LYS A 98 14.57 -8.65 -1.99
N ASP A 99 14.78 -9.44 -3.04
CA ASP A 99 15.98 -9.35 -3.87
C ASP A 99 16.01 -8.10 -4.75
N SER A 100 14.88 -7.39 -4.85
CA SER A 100 14.75 -6.17 -5.63
C SER A 100 14.57 -4.93 -4.74
N SER A 101 14.92 -5.02 -3.46
CA SER A 101 14.71 -3.94 -2.48
C SER A 101 15.37 -2.62 -2.91
N ASP A 102 16.53 -2.67 -3.54
CA ASP A 102 17.23 -1.47 -4.02
C ASP A 102 16.39 -0.66 -5.02
N ILE A 103 15.57 -1.34 -5.81
CA ILE A 103 14.70 -0.70 -6.80
C ILE A 103 13.60 0.13 -6.11
N PHE A 104 13.09 -0.36 -4.99
CA PHE A 104 12.00 0.27 -4.26
C PHE A 104 12.48 1.24 -3.17
N LEU A 105 13.77 1.30 -2.89
CA LEU A 105 14.32 2.14 -1.83
C LEU A 105 13.94 3.62 -1.99
N PRO A 106 14.04 4.26 -3.17
CA PRO A 106 13.64 5.66 -3.32
C PRO A 106 12.16 5.91 -2.98
N ASP A 107 11.29 4.98 -3.36
CA ASP A 107 9.85 5.08 -3.08
C ASP A 107 9.58 4.97 -1.57
N MET A 108 10.26 4.06 -0.90
CA MET A 108 10.10 3.87 0.54
C MET A 108 10.67 5.04 1.34
N LEU A 109 11.77 5.63 0.89
CA LEU A 109 12.31 6.86 1.49
C LEU A 109 11.33 8.02 1.34
N ARG A 110 10.66 8.14 0.20
CA ARG A 110 9.61 9.16 0.00
C ARG A 110 8.45 8.96 0.95
N LEU A 111 7.99 7.71 1.12
CA LEU A 111 6.92 7.39 2.08
C LEU A 111 7.33 7.78 3.51
N GLN A 112 8.55 7.48 3.91
CA GLN A 112 9.07 7.87 5.22
C GLN A 112 9.02 9.39 5.38
N GLU A 113 9.50 10.14 4.39
CA GLU A 113 9.51 11.59 4.42
C GLU A 113 8.11 12.18 4.60
N ILE A 114 7.12 11.60 3.93
CA ILE A 114 5.72 12.02 4.07
C ILE A 114 5.20 11.70 5.47
N LEU A 115 5.48 10.50 5.97
CA LEU A 115 4.93 9.99 7.23
C LEU A 115 5.52 10.66 8.47
N ILE A 116 6.77 11.11 8.43
CA ILE A 116 7.41 11.73 9.61
C ILE A 116 6.95 13.16 9.85
N LYS A 117 6.31 13.80 8.86
CA LYS A 117 5.79 15.16 9.02
C LYS A 117 4.61 15.15 9.99
N THR A 118 4.52 16.22 10.81
CA THR A 118 3.37 16.38 11.70
C THR A 118 2.18 16.85 10.89
N PRO A 119 1.09 16.06 10.83
CA PRO A 119 -0.10 16.48 10.09
C PRO A 119 -0.85 17.59 10.85
N PRO A 120 -1.69 18.39 10.16
CA PRO A 120 -2.54 19.35 10.83
C PRO A 120 -3.50 18.64 11.79
N GLU A 121 -3.92 19.36 12.83
CA GLU A 121 -4.85 18.80 13.82
C GLU A 121 -6.17 18.43 13.18
N ARG A 122 -6.71 17.26 13.55
CA ARG A 122 -7.98 16.77 13.01
C ARG A 122 -9.16 17.58 13.56
N THR A 123 -10.14 17.83 12.69
CA THR A 123 -11.36 18.56 13.07
C THR A 123 -12.30 17.71 13.90
N SER A 124 -12.29 16.39 13.72
CA SER A 124 -13.08 15.44 14.51
C SER A 124 -12.23 14.83 15.61
N LYS A 125 -12.65 14.97 16.85
CA LYS A 125 -11.96 14.37 18.00
C LYS A 125 -12.24 12.88 18.13
N GLN A 126 -13.36 12.39 17.60
CA GLN A 126 -13.76 10.98 17.72
C GLN A 126 -12.82 10.05 16.96
N ASP A 127 -12.29 10.50 15.81
CA ASP A 127 -11.47 9.66 14.95
C ASP A 127 -9.97 9.94 15.11
N LYS A 128 -9.61 10.87 15.99
CA LYS A 128 -8.21 11.24 16.22
C LYS A 128 -7.37 10.05 16.68
N GLN A 129 -7.88 9.25 17.61
CA GLN A 129 -7.16 8.10 18.13
C GLN A 129 -6.88 7.07 17.02
N TYR A 130 -7.91 6.76 16.23
CA TYR A 130 -7.75 5.83 15.09
C TYR A 130 -6.75 6.35 14.07
N PHE A 131 -6.84 7.62 13.74
CA PHE A 131 -5.91 8.27 12.82
C PHE A 131 -4.48 8.20 13.33
N ASP A 132 -4.26 8.55 14.60
CA ASP A 132 -2.93 8.56 15.22
C ASP A 132 -2.36 7.12 15.30
N GLU A 133 -3.16 6.14 15.63
CA GLU A 133 -2.76 4.73 15.68
C GLU A 133 -2.35 4.23 14.29
N SER A 134 -3.13 4.55 13.25
CA SER A 134 -2.82 4.17 11.88
C SER A 134 -1.54 4.83 11.41
N LEU A 135 -1.36 6.12 11.68
CA LEU A 135 -0.15 6.86 11.31
C LEU A 135 1.09 6.27 11.97
N ASN A 136 1.01 5.96 13.26
CA ASN A 136 2.11 5.35 14.01
C ASN A 136 2.45 3.96 13.46
N SER A 137 1.44 3.18 13.11
CA SER A 137 1.62 1.84 12.51
C SER A 137 2.32 1.93 11.16
N TYR A 138 1.93 2.88 10.33
CA TYR A 138 2.56 3.12 9.03
C TYR A 138 4.01 3.57 9.16
N ARG A 139 4.28 4.49 10.09
CA ARG A 139 5.64 4.95 10.38
C ARG A 139 6.54 3.79 10.79
N LEU A 140 6.03 2.92 11.65
CA LEU A 140 6.79 1.78 12.13
C LEU A 140 7.06 0.77 11.01
N ALA A 141 6.07 0.48 10.19
CA ALA A 141 6.21 -0.46 9.08
C ALA A 141 7.28 0.00 8.07
N VAL A 142 7.25 1.26 7.68
CA VAL A 142 8.23 1.84 6.75
C VAL A 142 9.62 1.87 7.38
N LYS A 143 9.71 2.29 8.64
CA LYS A 143 10.99 2.30 9.37
C LYS A 143 11.61 0.90 9.42
N ASN A 144 10.83 -0.10 9.76
CA ASN A 144 11.32 -1.49 9.85
C ASN A 144 11.79 -1.99 8.49
N TRP A 145 11.06 -1.69 7.43
CA TRP A 145 11.47 -2.07 6.08
C TRP A 145 12.80 -1.40 5.69
N LEU A 146 12.92 -0.11 5.94
CA LEU A 146 14.14 0.66 5.64
C LEU A 146 15.33 0.14 6.45
N ASP A 147 15.15 -0.12 7.75
CA ASP A 147 16.21 -0.64 8.61
C ASP A 147 16.73 -2.01 8.14
N SER A 148 15.86 -2.80 7.50
CA SER A 148 16.23 -4.13 6.98
C SER A 148 16.93 -4.07 5.62
N HIS A 149 16.80 -2.97 4.88
CA HIS A 149 17.27 -2.86 3.49
C HIS A 149 18.14 -1.64 3.22
N HIS A 150 18.56 -0.95 4.25
CA HIS A 150 19.32 0.30 4.10
C HIS A 150 20.78 0.11 4.45
#